data_e0d4932af90fc4f28b1e1cfad166574c
#
_entry.id   e0d4932af90fc4f28b1e1cfad166574c
#
_cell.length_a   1.000
_cell.length_b   1.000
_cell.length_c   1.000
_cell.angle_alpha   90.00
_cell.angle_beta   90.00
_cell.angle_gamma   90.00
#
_symmetry.space_group_name_H-M   'P 1'
#
loop_
_entity.id
_entity.type
_entity.pdbx_description
1 polymer ?
#
loop_
_entity_poly.entity_id
_entity_poly.type
_entity_poly.pdbx_seq_one_letter_code
_entity_poly.pdbx_strand_id
1 'polypeptide(L)'
;SKRCGHSSYEDLIEQGFLTEAVVNFVALLGWSPEDNQEIMSLEELVEKFDYRHMSKSPAVFDYGKLKWMNGEYIKKMDFDAFYERALPIIKEVITKDYDLKKIAAMVKTRIEIFPDIKELIDFFEEVPEYDVAMYTHKKMKTTAESSLQVLKEVLPLLKAQEDYSNDALYEMLCAFVKEKGYKNGYVMWPIRTAASGKQMTPCGATEILEILGKEESIARIEKAIEKLS
;
A
#
# COMPACT_ATOMS: atom_id res chain seq x y z
N SER A 1 -30.07 -7.27 13.03
CA SER A 1 -30.22 -7.51 14.49
C SER A 1 -28.91 -7.20 15.18
N LYS A 2 -28.88 -6.29 16.14
CA LYS A 2 -27.70 -5.90 16.95
C LYS A 2 -26.89 -7.07 17.57
N ARG A 3 -27.39 -8.28 17.49
CA ARG A 3 -26.75 -9.49 18.05
C ARG A 3 -25.67 -10.14 17.16
N CYS A 4 -25.49 -9.68 15.92
CA CYS A 4 -24.55 -10.27 14.96
C CYS A 4 -23.44 -9.32 14.52
N GLY A 5 -23.16 -8.24 15.27
CA GLY A 5 -22.06 -7.32 14.95
C GLY A 5 -22.28 -6.51 13.65
N HIS A 6 -23.52 -6.32 13.22
CA HIS A 6 -23.83 -5.53 12.03
C HIS A 6 -23.68 -4.05 12.35
N SER A 7 -22.77 -3.40 11.67
CA SER A 7 -22.60 -1.95 11.70
C SER A 7 -23.80 -1.28 11.06
N SER A 8 -24.25 -0.13 11.61
CA SER A 8 -25.18 0.74 10.93
C SER A 8 -24.53 1.37 9.71
N TYR A 9 -25.28 2.06 8.86
CA TYR A 9 -24.71 2.81 7.75
C TYR A 9 -23.69 3.86 8.25
N GLU A 10 -24.04 4.56 9.31
CA GLU A 10 -23.17 5.55 9.95
C GLU A 10 -21.86 4.92 10.45
N ASP A 11 -21.93 3.76 11.11
CA ASP A 11 -20.73 3.03 11.56
C ASP A 11 -19.82 2.65 10.38
N LEU A 12 -20.39 2.28 9.23
CA LEU A 12 -19.59 1.97 8.04
C LEU A 12 -18.91 3.21 7.46
N ILE A 13 -19.61 4.34 7.42
CA ILE A 13 -19.00 5.60 6.95
C ILE A 13 -17.88 6.06 7.90
N GLU A 14 -18.06 5.95 9.22
CA GLU A 14 -17.01 6.23 10.21
C GLU A 14 -15.80 5.30 10.08
N GLN A 15 -16.02 4.05 9.66
CA GLN A 15 -14.95 3.10 9.34
C GLN A 15 -14.23 3.40 8.02
N GLY A 16 -14.63 4.41 7.26
CA GLY A 16 -13.99 4.84 6.02
C GLY A 16 -14.51 4.20 4.75
N PHE A 17 -15.72 3.61 4.80
CA PHE A 17 -16.40 3.15 3.59
C PHE A 17 -17.03 4.32 2.83
N LEU A 18 -17.04 4.21 1.50
CA LEU A 18 -17.72 5.14 0.61
C LEU A 18 -19.22 4.81 0.52
N THR A 19 -20.05 5.85 0.52
CA THR A 19 -21.50 5.71 0.37
C THR A 19 -21.87 4.88 -0.86
N GLU A 20 -21.22 5.14 -1.98
CA GLU A 20 -21.45 4.47 -3.26
C GLU A 20 -21.15 2.98 -3.16
N ALA A 21 -20.07 2.60 -2.50
CA ALA A 21 -19.69 1.21 -2.28
C ALA A 21 -20.71 0.48 -1.38
N VAL A 22 -21.15 1.13 -0.29
CA VAL A 22 -22.15 0.57 0.63
C VAL A 22 -23.49 0.38 -0.09
N VAL A 23 -23.96 1.36 -0.86
CA VAL A 23 -25.21 1.29 -1.60
C VAL A 23 -25.16 0.15 -2.63
N ASN A 24 -24.08 0.06 -3.42
CA ASN A 24 -23.91 -1.00 -4.41
C ASN A 24 -23.86 -2.39 -3.74
N PHE A 25 -23.11 -2.52 -2.63
CA PHE A 25 -23.04 -3.78 -1.89
C PHE A 25 -24.41 -4.21 -1.35
N VAL A 26 -25.16 -3.30 -0.75
CA VAL A 26 -26.50 -3.59 -0.19
C VAL A 26 -27.47 -4.02 -1.30
N ALA A 27 -27.43 -3.39 -2.48
CA ALA A 27 -28.23 -3.79 -3.61
C ALA A 27 -27.92 -5.25 -4.02
N LEU A 28 -26.65 -5.64 -4.07
CA LEU A 28 -26.24 -7.00 -4.43
C LEU A 28 -26.54 -8.05 -3.36
N LEU A 29 -26.88 -7.67 -2.12
CA LEU A 29 -27.29 -8.63 -1.10
C LEU A 29 -28.59 -9.36 -1.45
N GLY A 30 -29.49 -8.72 -2.18
CA GLY A 30 -30.79 -9.29 -2.53
C GLY A 30 -31.10 -9.31 -4.02
N TRP A 31 -30.18 -8.84 -4.85
CA TRP A 31 -30.37 -8.72 -6.28
C TRP A 31 -29.09 -9.03 -7.05
N SER A 32 -29.20 -9.48 -8.28
CA SER A 32 -28.06 -9.68 -9.20
C SER A 32 -28.40 -9.14 -10.57
N PRO A 33 -27.50 -8.33 -11.19
CA PRO A 33 -27.67 -7.89 -12.56
C PRO A 33 -27.51 -9.08 -13.54
N GLU A 34 -28.15 -9.00 -14.70
CA GLU A 34 -28.13 -10.07 -15.72
C GLU A 34 -26.72 -10.33 -16.27
N ASP A 35 -25.87 -9.29 -16.31
CA ASP A 35 -24.49 -9.36 -16.80
C ASP A 35 -23.45 -9.69 -15.72
N ASN A 36 -23.89 -9.97 -14.49
CA ASN A 36 -23.03 -10.24 -13.33
C ASN A 36 -22.03 -9.12 -12.99
N GLN A 37 -22.28 -7.88 -13.39
CA GLN A 37 -21.46 -6.73 -13.03
C GLN A 37 -21.58 -6.47 -11.52
N GLU A 38 -20.46 -6.48 -10.79
CA GLU A 38 -20.47 -6.27 -9.33
C GLU A 38 -20.20 -4.80 -8.92
N ILE A 39 -19.42 -4.06 -9.71
CA ILE A 39 -19.06 -2.67 -9.41
C ILE A 39 -19.77 -1.75 -10.39
N MET A 40 -20.76 -1.02 -9.91
CA MET A 40 -21.64 -0.15 -10.69
C MET A 40 -21.66 1.26 -10.12
N SER A 41 -21.72 2.27 -10.97
CA SER A 41 -22.06 3.64 -10.51
C SER A 41 -23.52 3.66 -9.99
N LEU A 42 -23.88 4.71 -9.28
CA LEU A 42 -25.25 4.85 -8.82
C LEU A 42 -26.23 4.94 -9.98
N GLU A 43 -25.84 5.61 -11.06
CA GLU A 43 -26.62 5.72 -12.30
C GLU A 43 -26.81 4.34 -12.95
N GLU A 44 -25.72 3.56 -13.10
CA GLU A 44 -25.80 2.20 -13.63
C GLU A 44 -26.66 1.30 -12.75
N LEU A 45 -26.56 1.46 -11.43
CA LEU A 45 -27.35 0.69 -10.48
C LEU A 45 -28.85 1.01 -10.63
N VAL A 46 -29.22 2.28 -10.74
CA VAL A 46 -30.61 2.72 -10.94
C VAL A 46 -31.16 2.22 -12.28
N GLU A 47 -30.35 2.26 -13.34
CA GLU A 47 -30.76 1.78 -14.68
C GLU A 47 -30.97 0.26 -14.72
N LYS A 48 -30.09 -0.52 -14.09
CA LYS A 48 -30.10 -1.98 -14.13
C LYS A 48 -31.01 -2.62 -13.09
N PHE A 49 -31.31 -1.92 -11.99
CA PHE A 49 -32.05 -2.49 -10.87
C PHE A 49 -33.47 -2.88 -11.25
N ASP A 50 -33.77 -4.17 -11.13
CA ASP A 50 -35.12 -4.73 -11.35
C ASP A 50 -35.54 -5.56 -10.13
N TYR A 51 -36.53 -5.06 -9.39
CA TYR A 51 -37.06 -5.73 -8.21
C TYR A 51 -37.62 -7.13 -8.47
N ARG A 52 -37.97 -7.44 -9.73
CA ARG A 52 -38.46 -8.76 -10.12
C ARG A 52 -37.39 -9.83 -10.06
N HIS A 53 -36.14 -9.43 -10.15
CA HIS A 53 -34.95 -10.30 -10.02
C HIS A 53 -34.38 -10.36 -8.61
N MET A 54 -35.15 -9.93 -7.63
CA MET A 54 -34.73 -10.05 -6.22
C MET A 54 -34.72 -11.50 -5.75
N SER A 55 -33.64 -11.89 -5.08
CA SER A 55 -33.49 -13.20 -4.45
C SER A 55 -34.43 -13.34 -3.25
N LYS A 56 -35.07 -14.51 -3.13
CA LYS A 56 -35.87 -14.89 -1.95
C LYS A 56 -35.02 -15.54 -0.85
N SER A 57 -33.74 -15.81 -1.13
CA SER A 57 -32.82 -16.42 -0.20
C SER A 57 -32.31 -15.40 0.83
N PRO A 58 -32.08 -15.81 2.07
CA PRO A 58 -31.43 -14.95 3.06
C PRO A 58 -30.07 -14.48 2.54
N ALA A 59 -29.82 -13.18 2.58
CA ALA A 59 -28.52 -12.60 2.25
C ALA A 59 -27.60 -12.69 3.47
N VAL A 60 -26.34 -13.03 3.22
CA VAL A 60 -25.28 -13.00 4.24
C VAL A 60 -24.45 -11.72 4.02
N PHE A 61 -24.29 -10.94 5.08
CA PHE A 61 -23.44 -9.77 5.05
C PHE A 61 -21.96 -10.20 5.08
N ASP A 62 -21.29 -10.07 3.93
CA ASP A 62 -19.87 -10.39 3.79
C ASP A 62 -19.05 -9.07 3.88
N TYR A 63 -18.43 -8.86 5.02
CA TYR A 63 -17.61 -7.67 5.27
C TYR A 63 -16.36 -7.64 4.39
N GLY A 64 -15.76 -8.80 4.09
CA GLY A 64 -14.61 -8.89 3.18
C GLY A 64 -14.97 -8.45 1.76
N LYS A 65 -16.14 -8.89 1.27
CA LYS A 65 -16.66 -8.45 -0.04
C LYS A 65 -16.93 -6.95 -0.05
N LEU A 66 -17.51 -6.38 1.01
CA LEU A 66 -17.74 -4.94 1.11
C LEU A 66 -16.40 -4.15 1.08
N LYS A 67 -15.39 -4.62 1.82
CA LYS A 67 -14.04 -4.00 1.80
C LYS A 67 -13.43 -4.04 0.40
N TRP A 68 -13.44 -5.19 -0.25
CA TRP A 68 -12.94 -5.32 -1.62
C TRP A 68 -13.67 -4.37 -2.58
N MET A 69 -15.01 -4.34 -2.53
CA MET A 69 -15.79 -3.42 -3.37
C MET A 69 -15.40 -1.97 -3.12
N ASN A 70 -15.28 -1.58 -1.85
CA ASN A 70 -14.87 -0.22 -1.48
C ASN A 70 -13.48 0.13 -2.04
N GLY A 71 -12.53 -0.80 -1.99
CA GLY A 71 -11.21 -0.64 -2.60
C GLY A 71 -11.29 -0.40 -4.12
N GLU A 72 -12.21 -1.08 -4.82
CA GLU A 72 -12.42 -0.87 -6.27
C GLU A 72 -12.98 0.54 -6.58
N TYR A 73 -13.86 1.08 -5.72
CA TYR A 73 -14.32 2.47 -5.84
C TYR A 73 -13.19 3.47 -5.56
N ILE A 74 -12.37 3.23 -4.52
CA ILE A 74 -11.21 4.09 -4.21
C ILE A 74 -10.23 4.11 -5.40
N LYS A 75 -9.94 2.97 -6.03
CA LYS A 75 -9.06 2.90 -7.20
C LYS A 75 -9.57 3.72 -8.38
N LYS A 76 -10.90 3.74 -8.60
CA LYS A 76 -11.54 4.50 -9.68
C LYS A 76 -11.71 5.98 -9.37
N MET A 77 -11.63 6.38 -8.10
CA MET A 77 -11.78 7.77 -7.67
C MET A 77 -10.75 8.67 -8.37
N ASP A 78 -11.15 9.90 -8.73
CA ASP A 78 -10.21 10.92 -9.16
C ASP A 78 -9.11 11.14 -8.10
N PHE A 79 -7.89 11.43 -8.56
CA PHE A 79 -6.75 11.53 -7.63
C PHE A 79 -6.87 12.73 -6.69
N ASP A 80 -7.34 13.87 -7.15
CA ASP A 80 -7.46 15.05 -6.30
C ASP A 80 -8.55 14.83 -5.23
N ALA A 81 -9.69 14.25 -5.61
CA ALA A 81 -10.73 13.86 -4.66
C ALA A 81 -10.26 12.81 -3.65
N PHE A 82 -9.45 11.84 -4.09
CA PHE A 82 -8.80 10.88 -3.20
C PHE A 82 -7.83 11.59 -2.24
N TYR A 83 -6.98 12.48 -2.77
CA TYR A 83 -5.97 13.17 -1.99
C TYR A 83 -6.56 14.05 -0.90
N GLU A 84 -7.64 14.78 -1.20
CA GLU A 84 -8.36 15.59 -0.21
C GLU A 84 -8.82 14.76 1.00
N ARG A 85 -9.31 13.54 0.77
CA ARG A 85 -9.75 12.62 1.84
C ARG A 85 -8.57 11.95 2.55
N ALA A 86 -7.51 11.61 1.84
CA ALA A 86 -6.33 10.94 2.37
C ALA A 86 -5.43 11.88 3.19
N LEU A 87 -5.33 13.15 2.79
CA LEU A 87 -4.39 14.12 3.37
C LEU A 87 -4.51 14.29 4.89
N PRO A 88 -5.70 14.42 5.50
CA PRO A 88 -5.83 14.50 6.95
C PRO A 88 -5.25 13.27 7.64
N ILE A 89 -5.53 12.07 7.09
CA ILE A 89 -5.07 10.79 7.65
C ILE A 89 -3.55 10.65 7.52
N ILE A 90 -2.99 11.05 6.37
CA ILE A 90 -1.54 11.04 6.14
C ILE A 90 -0.85 11.97 7.14
N LYS A 91 -1.38 13.18 7.37
CA LYS A 91 -0.84 14.16 8.32
C LYS A 91 -0.93 13.75 9.79
N GLU A 92 -1.82 12.82 10.14
CA GLU A 92 -1.82 12.24 11.49
C GLU A 92 -0.61 11.33 11.75
N VAL A 93 -0.01 10.76 10.69
CA VAL A 93 1.11 9.82 10.75
C VAL A 93 2.43 10.48 10.38
N ILE A 94 2.44 11.28 9.30
CA ILE A 94 3.64 11.90 8.74
C ILE A 94 3.73 13.36 9.21
N THR A 95 4.75 13.65 10.00
CA THR A 95 5.08 14.99 10.49
C THR A 95 6.27 15.61 9.75
N LYS A 96 7.08 14.77 9.09
CA LYS A 96 8.25 15.16 8.29
C LYS A 96 7.82 15.79 6.97
N ASP A 97 8.71 16.61 6.41
CA ASP A 97 8.51 17.32 5.14
C ASP A 97 8.79 16.39 3.94
N TYR A 98 7.85 15.46 3.71
CA TYR A 98 7.86 14.57 2.56
C TYR A 98 6.84 14.97 1.50
N ASP A 99 7.00 14.47 0.28
CA ASP A 99 6.00 14.63 -0.79
C ASP A 99 4.74 13.78 -0.48
N LEU A 100 3.78 14.40 0.23
CA LEU A 100 2.55 13.72 0.63
C LEU A 100 1.67 13.31 -0.56
N LYS A 101 1.80 13.97 -1.73
CA LYS A 101 1.09 13.56 -2.95
C LYS A 101 1.65 12.26 -3.51
N LYS A 102 2.97 12.08 -3.51
CA LYS A 102 3.61 10.82 -3.89
C LYS A 102 3.20 9.71 -2.94
N ILE A 103 3.23 9.94 -1.63
CA ILE A 103 2.76 8.97 -0.63
C ILE A 103 1.31 8.58 -0.89
N ALA A 104 0.42 9.54 -1.10
CA ALA A 104 -0.99 9.29 -1.41
C ALA A 104 -1.18 8.46 -2.68
N ALA A 105 -0.42 8.77 -3.76
CA ALA A 105 -0.48 8.02 -5.01
C ALA A 105 -0.10 6.54 -4.83
N MET A 106 0.90 6.24 -4.01
CA MET A 106 1.35 4.87 -3.73
C MET A 106 0.30 4.03 -3.01
N VAL A 107 -0.44 4.63 -2.07
CA VAL A 107 -1.41 3.88 -1.27
C VAL A 107 -2.78 3.76 -1.92
N LYS A 108 -3.14 4.64 -2.86
CA LYS A 108 -4.46 4.69 -3.50
C LYS A 108 -4.95 3.34 -4.03
N THR A 109 -4.05 2.55 -4.61
CA THR A 109 -4.38 1.23 -5.19
C THR A 109 -4.19 0.07 -4.21
N ARG A 110 -3.80 0.35 -2.97
CA ARG A 110 -3.42 -0.65 -1.97
C ARG A 110 -4.35 -0.74 -0.77
N ILE A 111 -5.24 0.25 -0.63
CA ILE A 111 -6.18 0.31 0.49
C ILE A 111 -7.57 -0.17 0.05
N GLU A 112 -8.28 -0.73 1.01
CA GLU A 112 -9.70 -1.07 0.88
C GLU A 112 -10.58 -0.06 1.62
N ILE A 113 -10.07 0.54 2.70
CA ILE A 113 -10.71 1.65 3.44
C ILE A 113 -9.66 2.72 3.74
N PHE A 114 -10.09 3.97 3.93
CA PHE A 114 -9.15 5.07 4.17
C PHE A 114 -8.26 4.89 5.41
N PRO A 115 -8.72 4.34 6.56
CA PRO A 115 -7.86 4.08 7.71
C PRO A 115 -6.67 3.16 7.44
N ASP A 116 -6.74 2.28 6.42
CA ASP A 116 -5.62 1.39 6.04
C ASP A 116 -4.35 2.17 5.66
N ILE A 117 -4.50 3.45 5.27
CA ILE A 117 -3.39 4.34 4.94
C ILE A 117 -2.36 4.37 6.08
N LYS A 118 -2.81 4.47 7.33
CA LYS A 118 -1.93 4.66 8.49
C LYS A 118 -0.87 3.56 8.61
N GLU A 119 -1.28 2.31 8.51
CA GLU A 119 -0.38 1.16 8.63
C GLU A 119 0.55 0.99 7.42
N LEU A 120 0.13 1.50 6.26
CA LEU A 120 0.93 1.40 5.03
C LEU A 120 2.05 2.44 4.96
N ILE A 121 1.93 3.56 5.69
CA ILE A 121 2.86 4.69 5.58
C ILE A 121 3.65 5.00 6.86
N ASP A 122 3.33 4.38 8.01
CA ASP A 122 3.95 4.65 9.31
C ASP A 122 5.48 4.58 9.29
N PHE A 123 6.03 3.67 8.48
CA PHE A 123 7.47 3.50 8.33
C PHE A 123 8.17 4.72 7.69
N PHE A 124 7.47 5.58 6.98
CA PHE A 124 8.08 6.83 6.48
C PHE A 124 8.42 7.76 7.65
N GLU A 125 7.56 7.83 8.66
CA GLU A 125 7.85 8.62 9.86
C GLU A 125 8.97 8.01 10.69
N GLU A 126 8.84 6.72 11.03
CA GLU A 126 9.84 5.99 11.81
C GLU A 126 9.87 4.51 11.39
N VAL A 127 11.07 3.96 11.26
CA VAL A 127 11.22 2.53 10.97
C VAL A 127 10.80 1.74 12.21
N PRO A 128 9.79 0.86 12.11
CA PRO A 128 9.36 0.06 13.26
C PRO A 128 10.46 -0.92 13.67
N GLU A 129 10.36 -1.42 14.91
CA GLU A 129 11.21 -2.54 15.33
C GLU A 129 10.88 -3.79 14.48
N TYR A 130 11.91 -4.44 13.96
CA TYR A 130 11.77 -5.64 13.14
C TYR A 130 12.89 -6.66 13.41
N ASP A 131 12.59 -7.92 13.16
CA ASP A 131 13.55 -9.02 13.30
C ASP A 131 14.48 -9.08 12.08
N VAL A 132 15.76 -9.35 12.29
CA VAL A 132 16.75 -9.59 11.23
C VAL A 132 16.39 -10.77 10.32
N ALA A 133 15.58 -11.70 10.81
CA ALA A 133 15.03 -12.78 10.00
C ALA A 133 14.24 -12.28 8.78
N MET A 134 13.73 -11.04 8.79
CA MET A 134 13.01 -10.41 7.68
C MET A 134 13.89 -10.25 6.42
N TYR A 135 15.20 -10.18 6.58
CA TYR A 135 16.14 -10.15 5.46
C TYR A 135 16.24 -11.49 4.71
N THR A 136 15.81 -12.59 5.36
CA THR A 136 15.80 -13.90 4.74
C THR A 136 14.52 -14.09 3.93
N HIS A 137 14.66 -14.23 2.61
CA HIS A 137 13.51 -14.39 1.72
C HIS A 137 13.77 -15.47 0.66
N LYS A 138 13.01 -16.58 0.74
CA LYS A 138 13.19 -17.76 -0.12
C LYS A 138 13.12 -17.45 -1.62
N LYS A 139 12.14 -16.67 -2.06
CA LYS A 139 11.94 -16.32 -3.48
C LYS A 139 13.03 -15.37 -4.00
N MET A 140 13.50 -14.44 -3.16
CA MET A 140 14.56 -13.49 -3.52
C MET A 140 15.94 -14.08 -3.31
N LYS A 141 16.04 -15.24 -2.66
CA LYS A 141 17.26 -15.97 -2.35
C LYS A 141 18.23 -15.17 -1.47
N THR A 142 17.70 -14.38 -0.54
CA THR A 142 18.47 -13.60 0.42
C THR A 142 18.53 -14.28 1.78
N THR A 143 19.61 -14.02 2.51
CA THR A 143 19.82 -14.33 3.93
C THR A 143 20.22 -13.05 4.66
N ALA A 144 20.31 -13.06 5.98
CA ALA A 144 20.83 -11.93 6.74
C ALA A 144 22.25 -11.56 6.32
N GLU A 145 23.15 -12.58 6.16
CA GLU A 145 24.54 -12.35 5.75
C GLU A 145 24.63 -11.78 4.33
N SER A 146 23.90 -12.37 3.37
CA SER A 146 23.90 -11.86 1.98
C SER A 146 23.32 -10.44 1.89
N SER A 147 22.32 -10.15 2.70
CA SER A 147 21.71 -8.82 2.77
C SER A 147 22.68 -7.78 3.36
N LEU A 148 23.42 -8.14 4.40
CA LEU A 148 24.47 -7.30 4.96
C LEU A 148 25.54 -6.97 3.91
N GLN A 149 25.98 -7.98 3.14
CA GLN A 149 26.94 -7.75 2.05
C GLN A 149 26.39 -6.79 1.01
N VAL A 150 25.17 -7.01 0.52
CA VAL A 150 24.52 -6.15 -0.48
C VAL A 150 24.40 -4.71 0.04
N LEU A 151 23.95 -4.51 1.29
CA LEU A 151 23.81 -3.18 1.86
C LEU A 151 25.17 -2.46 1.98
N LYS A 152 26.25 -3.16 2.37
CA LYS A 152 27.61 -2.60 2.40
C LYS A 152 28.11 -2.20 1.01
N GLU A 153 27.80 -2.98 -0.02
CA GLU A 153 28.20 -2.69 -1.41
C GLU A 153 27.39 -1.54 -2.02
N VAL A 154 26.10 -1.42 -1.68
CA VAL A 154 25.21 -0.39 -2.22
C VAL A 154 25.38 0.97 -1.52
N LEU A 155 25.75 1.00 -0.24
CA LEU A 155 25.88 2.21 0.53
C LEU A 155 26.79 3.28 -0.12
N PRO A 156 28.00 2.94 -0.63
CA PRO A 156 28.85 3.92 -1.35
C PRO A 156 28.17 4.47 -2.61
N LEU A 157 27.40 3.66 -3.33
CA LEU A 157 26.68 4.11 -4.53
C LEU A 157 25.57 5.10 -4.17
N LEU A 158 24.80 4.82 -3.10
CA LEU A 158 23.79 5.74 -2.59
C LEU A 158 24.41 7.06 -2.11
N LYS A 159 25.58 7.01 -1.47
CA LYS A 159 26.31 8.22 -1.05
C LYS A 159 26.80 9.07 -2.24
N ALA A 160 27.22 8.43 -3.32
CA ALA A 160 27.70 9.09 -4.52
C ALA A 160 26.57 9.63 -5.42
N GLN A 161 25.36 9.06 -5.32
CA GLN A 161 24.21 9.44 -6.13
C GLN A 161 23.73 10.85 -5.73
N GLU A 162 23.65 11.75 -6.72
CA GLU A 162 23.17 13.12 -6.53
C GLU A 162 21.65 13.23 -6.80
N ASP A 163 21.18 12.60 -7.88
CA ASP A 163 19.76 12.57 -8.24
C ASP A 163 19.06 11.41 -7.52
N TYR A 164 18.22 11.75 -6.54
CA TYR A 164 17.44 10.80 -5.75
C TYR A 164 16.02 10.57 -6.30
N SER A 165 15.78 10.87 -7.58
CA SER A 165 14.53 10.45 -8.24
C SER A 165 14.47 8.93 -8.34
N ASN A 166 13.24 8.39 -8.32
CA ASN A 166 13.01 6.95 -8.46
C ASN A 166 13.71 6.36 -9.69
N ASP A 167 13.62 7.04 -10.82
CA ASP A 167 14.19 6.55 -12.08
C ASP A 167 15.71 6.51 -12.03
N ALA A 168 16.37 7.55 -11.51
CA ALA A 168 17.82 7.60 -11.36
C ALA A 168 18.34 6.54 -10.36
N LEU A 169 17.67 6.37 -9.24
CA LEU A 169 17.99 5.34 -8.26
C LEU A 169 17.80 3.93 -8.84
N TYR A 170 16.72 3.71 -9.58
CA TYR A 170 16.44 2.43 -10.22
C TYR A 170 17.48 2.09 -11.29
N GLU A 171 17.84 3.05 -12.13
CA GLU A 171 18.88 2.89 -13.18
C GLU A 171 20.24 2.53 -12.52
N MET A 172 20.66 3.29 -11.52
CA MET A 172 21.92 3.04 -10.78
C MET A 172 21.93 1.64 -10.15
N LEU A 173 20.87 1.24 -9.47
CA LEU A 173 20.78 -0.09 -8.84
C LEU A 173 20.69 -1.21 -9.89
N CYS A 174 20.02 -1.01 -11.01
CA CYS A 174 20.01 -1.99 -12.11
C CYS A 174 21.39 -2.16 -12.76
N ALA A 175 22.16 -1.08 -12.91
CA ALA A 175 23.55 -1.15 -13.38
C ALA A 175 24.42 -1.97 -12.41
N PHE A 176 24.30 -1.73 -11.10
CA PHE A 176 24.96 -2.52 -10.06
C PHE A 176 24.56 -4.00 -10.09
N VAL A 177 23.26 -4.30 -10.21
CA VAL A 177 22.75 -5.68 -10.33
C VAL A 177 23.39 -6.39 -11.52
N LYS A 178 23.49 -5.72 -12.67
CA LYS A 178 24.09 -6.27 -13.89
C LYS A 178 25.59 -6.48 -13.74
N GLU A 179 26.31 -5.51 -13.18
CA GLU A 179 27.77 -5.60 -12.94
C GLU A 179 28.12 -6.78 -12.04
N LYS A 180 27.36 -6.97 -10.96
CA LYS A 180 27.58 -8.06 -9.99
C LYS A 180 27.03 -9.42 -10.44
N GLY A 181 26.21 -9.46 -11.49
CA GLY A 181 25.51 -10.67 -11.91
C GLY A 181 24.41 -11.11 -10.92
N TYR A 182 23.89 -10.18 -10.11
CA TYR A 182 22.82 -10.43 -9.17
C TYR A 182 21.45 -10.45 -9.87
N LYS A 183 20.41 -10.85 -9.13
CA LYS A 183 19.02 -10.65 -9.53
C LYS A 183 18.47 -9.40 -8.86
N ASN A 184 17.54 -8.70 -9.52
CA ASN A 184 16.93 -7.49 -8.96
C ASN A 184 16.39 -7.69 -7.54
N GLY A 185 15.61 -8.74 -7.30
CA GLY A 185 15.05 -9.01 -5.98
C GLY A 185 16.11 -9.28 -4.90
N TYR A 186 17.29 -9.81 -5.28
CA TYR A 186 18.40 -10.05 -4.36
C TYR A 186 19.01 -8.75 -3.81
N VAL A 187 18.96 -7.68 -4.60
CA VAL A 187 19.43 -6.34 -4.20
C VAL A 187 18.31 -5.47 -3.63
N MET A 188 17.15 -5.46 -4.29
CA MET A 188 16.04 -4.58 -3.87
C MET A 188 15.40 -4.99 -2.55
N TRP A 189 15.38 -6.30 -2.22
CA TRP A 189 14.79 -6.78 -0.97
C TRP A 189 15.52 -6.25 0.27
N PRO A 190 16.84 -6.39 0.41
CA PRO A 190 17.58 -5.82 1.54
C PRO A 190 17.40 -4.31 1.69
N ILE A 191 17.47 -3.57 0.58
CA ILE A 191 17.31 -2.11 0.57
C ILE A 191 15.91 -1.73 1.08
N ARG A 192 14.88 -2.36 0.54
CA ARG A 192 13.50 -2.12 0.95
C ARG A 192 13.27 -2.45 2.43
N THR A 193 13.78 -3.58 2.88
CA THR A 193 13.69 -4.00 4.28
C THR A 193 14.40 -3.02 5.20
N ALA A 194 15.62 -2.59 4.86
CA ALA A 194 16.38 -1.60 5.62
C ALA A 194 15.67 -0.24 5.69
N ALA A 195 15.10 0.21 4.57
CA ALA A 195 14.43 1.50 4.47
C ALA A 195 13.07 1.54 5.17
N SER A 196 12.34 0.40 5.26
CA SER A 196 10.97 0.36 5.76
C SER A 196 10.77 -0.42 7.07
N GLY A 197 11.62 -1.40 7.37
CA GLY A 197 11.37 -2.35 8.47
C GLY A 197 10.10 -3.19 8.27
N LYS A 198 9.57 -3.26 7.05
CA LYS A 198 8.30 -3.95 6.74
C LYS A 198 8.48 -5.08 5.75
N GLN A 199 7.78 -6.19 5.98
CA GLN A 199 7.75 -7.30 5.02
C GLN A 199 6.97 -6.94 3.75
N MET A 200 5.93 -6.12 3.89
CA MET A 200 5.13 -5.60 2.78
C MET A 200 5.10 -4.07 2.83
N THR A 201 5.27 -3.45 1.67
CA THR A 201 5.22 -2.00 1.49
C THR A 201 4.32 -1.64 0.31
N PRO A 202 3.72 -0.47 0.28
CA PRO A 202 2.86 -0.05 -0.84
C PRO A 202 3.64 0.15 -2.14
N CYS A 203 4.96 0.32 -2.07
CA CYS A 203 5.84 0.64 -3.19
C CYS A 203 7.18 -0.09 -3.11
N GLY A 204 8.02 0.06 -4.13
CA GLY A 204 9.33 -0.55 -4.23
C GLY A 204 10.43 0.18 -3.46
N ALA A 205 11.64 -0.41 -3.46
CA ALA A 205 12.78 0.14 -2.73
C ALA A 205 13.14 1.56 -3.18
N THR A 206 13.24 1.79 -4.48
CA THR A 206 13.68 3.08 -5.05
C THR A 206 12.65 4.20 -4.84
N GLU A 207 11.37 3.88 -4.91
CA GLU A 207 10.29 4.81 -4.59
C GLU A 207 10.31 5.23 -3.11
N ILE A 208 10.63 4.29 -2.21
CA ILE A 208 10.81 4.59 -0.78
C ILE A 208 12.00 5.54 -0.58
N LEU A 209 13.16 5.23 -1.21
CA LEU A 209 14.35 6.06 -1.10
C LEU A 209 14.15 7.47 -1.67
N GLU A 210 13.38 7.62 -2.76
CA GLU A 210 13.03 8.92 -3.33
C GLU A 210 12.26 9.78 -2.32
N ILE A 211 11.27 9.21 -1.63
CA ILE A 211 10.47 9.94 -0.62
C ILE A 211 11.29 10.30 0.59
N LEU A 212 12.10 9.36 1.09
CA LEU A 212 12.97 9.59 2.24
C LEU A 212 14.05 10.64 1.96
N GLY A 213 14.46 10.76 0.71
CA GLY A 213 15.60 11.58 0.31
C GLY A 213 16.94 10.95 0.69
N LYS A 214 18.03 11.59 0.27
CA LYS A 214 19.41 11.07 0.40
C LYS A 214 19.82 10.82 1.84
N GLU A 215 19.67 11.81 2.69
CA GLU A 215 20.17 11.76 4.07
C GLU A 215 19.48 10.67 4.90
N GLU A 216 18.15 10.64 4.91
CA GLU A 216 17.39 9.66 5.66
C GLU A 216 17.59 8.24 5.10
N SER A 217 17.66 8.09 3.76
CA SER A 217 17.95 6.81 3.12
C SER A 217 19.28 6.22 3.57
N ILE A 218 20.35 7.04 3.55
CA ILE A 218 21.68 6.64 3.99
C ILE A 218 21.66 6.25 5.46
N ALA A 219 21.06 7.08 6.33
CA ALA A 219 20.97 6.81 7.76
C ALA A 219 20.27 5.47 8.07
N ARG A 220 19.17 5.16 7.37
CA ARG A 220 18.45 3.88 7.53
C ARG A 220 19.28 2.69 7.07
N ILE A 221 19.98 2.81 5.94
CA ILE A 221 20.86 1.74 5.43
C ILE A 221 22.03 1.51 6.40
N GLU A 222 22.67 2.55 6.94
CA GLU A 222 23.74 2.43 7.92
C GLU A 222 23.26 1.73 9.20
N LYS A 223 22.11 2.16 9.75
CA LYS A 223 21.49 1.53 10.91
C LYS A 223 21.14 0.05 10.68
N ALA A 224 20.71 -0.30 9.48
CA ALA A 224 20.44 -1.68 9.11
C ALA A 224 21.73 -2.52 9.02
N ILE A 225 22.82 -1.95 8.51
CA ILE A 225 24.14 -2.60 8.50
C ILE A 225 24.61 -2.86 9.92
N GLU A 226 24.49 -1.90 10.84
CA GLU A 226 24.83 -2.07 12.27
C GLU A 226 23.99 -3.20 12.90
N LYS A 227 22.69 -3.23 12.62
CA LYS A 227 21.77 -4.27 13.14
C LYS A 227 22.11 -5.68 12.64
N LEU A 228 22.67 -5.81 11.44
CA LEU A 228 23.03 -7.09 10.80
C LEU A 228 24.48 -7.53 11.12
N SER A 229 25.31 -6.66 11.66
CA SER A 229 26.71 -6.93 11.98
C SER A 229 26.89 -7.56 13.34
#